data_dbbb1067d237b5180849d9f846fc8f28
#
_entry.id   dbbb1067d237b5180849d9f846fc8f28
#
_cell.length_a   1.000
_cell.length_b   1.000
_cell.length_c   1.000
_cell.angle_alpha   90.00
_cell.angle_beta   90.00
_cell.angle_gamma   90.00
#
_symmetry.space_group_name_H-M   'P 1'
#
loop_
_entity.id
_entity.type
_entity.pdbx_description
1 polymer ?
#
loop_
_entity_poly.entity_id
_entity_poly.type
_entity_poly.pdbx_seq_one_letter_code
_entity_poly.pdbx_strand_id
1 'polypeptide(L)'
;MNRYSLAIIFLLLFSCGRKIETIRPTESSITESVYASGTVKTKNQYQVFPASAGILNNVYVKEGDRVRKGDVLAVITSDLATFNEQVAALKNAYDNQDANRGKLNDAISLVEIAGKKMRQDSILYARQLNLWNEQIGTRNELEQRELAWQNAKTDHQLARQKLKELERQLLFNDQLSEKNLRIAQQSKNDFTIVSQADGIILKWSKITGEFVNQQTPLGIIGNTQELILEMQVDESDINRIQPGLPVLITMDSYKNQVFEARVTRILPMMNEKNKTFLVEASFSKAPEKVYAQTSFEANIVLQTKAKALLIPRTYLLNDSTVLDKTGKSIRVVTGMKDYSRVEIISGISANDELILPK
;
A
#
# COMPACT_ATOMS: atom_id res chain seq x y z
N MET A 1 -2.08 100.23 -17.18
CA MET A 1 -1.67 98.96 -17.84
C MET A 1 -2.29 97.78 -17.04
N ASN A 2 -3.17 97.07 -17.68
CA ASN A 2 -4.24 96.32 -17.10
C ASN A 2 -3.81 95.02 -16.38
N ARG A 3 -4.20 94.91 -15.12
CA ARG A 3 -4.03 93.74 -14.26
C ARG A 3 -4.82 92.49 -14.74
N TYR A 4 -5.63 92.57 -15.76
CA TYR A 4 -6.43 91.49 -16.35
C TYR A 4 -5.72 90.71 -17.45
N SER A 5 -4.63 91.27 -18.03
CA SER A 5 -3.88 90.58 -19.11
C SER A 5 -2.95 89.49 -18.63
N LEU A 6 -2.58 89.51 -17.32
CA LEU A 6 -1.68 88.52 -16.74
C LEU A 6 -2.42 87.25 -16.25
N ALA A 7 -3.74 87.38 -15.98
CA ALA A 7 -4.58 86.23 -15.53
C ALA A 7 -5.00 85.25 -16.64
N ILE A 8 -5.06 85.75 -17.89
CA ILE A 8 -5.46 84.95 -19.07
C ILE A 8 -4.31 84.09 -19.57
N ILE A 9 -3.04 84.47 -19.38
CA ILE A 9 -1.87 83.71 -19.79
C ILE A 9 -1.60 82.52 -18.84
N PHE A 10 -2.10 82.60 -17.60
CA PHE A 10 -1.87 81.49 -16.61
C PHE A 10 -2.89 80.34 -16.72
N LEU A 11 -4.01 80.54 -17.47
CA LEU A 11 -5.05 79.50 -17.62
C LEU A 11 -4.80 78.54 -18.79
N LEU A 12 -3.76 78.76 -19.61
CA LEU A 12 -3.46 77.94 -20.79
C LEU A 12 -2.36 76.92 -20.60
N LEU A 13 -1.81 76.77 -19.37
CA LEU A 13 -0.69 75.85 -19.10
C LEU A 13 -1.09 74.54 -18.32
N PHE A 14 -2.36 74.32 -18.04
CA PHE A 14 -2.84 73.06 -17.42
C PHE A 14 -3.58 72.14 -18.39
N SER A 15 -3.11 72.04 -19.65
CA SER A 15 -3.47 70.92 -20.51
C SER A 15 -2.50 69.74 -20.20
N CYS A 16 -2.65 69.17 -19.04
CA CYS A 16 -2.00 67.92 -18.69
C CYS A 16 -2.72 66.75 -19.44
N GLY A 17 -2.33 66.58 -20.70
CA GLY A 17 -2.74 65.43 -21.48
C GLY A 17 -2.32 64.16 -20.71
N ARG A 18 -3.27 63.40 -20.14
CA ARG A 18 -3.02 62.07 -19.61
C ARG A 18 -2.32 61.31 -20.73
N LYS A 19 -1.05 60.99 -20.52
CA LYS A 19 -0.30 60.12 -21.42
C LYS A 19 -1.03 58.75 -21.35
N ILE A 20 -1.76 58.44 -22.42
CA ILE A 20 -2.39 57.13 -22.56
C ILE A 20 -1.24 56.13 -22.73
N GLU A 21 -1.09 55.24 -21.80
CA GLU A 21 -0.08 54.19 -21.86
C GLU A 21 -0.46 53.24 -23.01
N THR A 22 0.37 53.22 -24.03
CA THR A 22 0.19 52.33 -25.19
C THR A 22 1.23 51.22 -25.16
N ILE A 23 0.82 50.06 -25.60
CA ILE A 23 1.74 48.95 -25.85
C ILE A 23 1.69 48.52 -27.31
N ARG A 24 2.74 47.85 -27.76
CA ARG A 24 2.75 47.10 -29.03
C ARG A 24 2.77 45.61 -28.75
N PRO A 25 2.04 44.80 -29.53
CA PRO A 25 2.15 43.35 -29.46
C PRO A 25 3.60 42.91 -29.70
N THR A 26 4.07 41.92 -28.92
CA THR A 26 5.44 41.43 -29.04
C THR A 26 5.44 39.97 -29.52
N GLU A 27 6.38 39.63 -30.42
CA GLU A 27 6.59 38.23 -30.78
C GLU A 27 7.51 37.56 -29.75
N SER A 28 7.00 36.57 -29.08
CA SER A 28 7.74 35.81 -28.06
C SER A 28 7.18 34.39 -27.93
N SER A 29 7.87 33.54 -27.16
CA SER A 29 7.34 32.23 -26.80
C SER A 29 6.21 32.34 -25.79
N ILE A 30 5.22 31.45 -25.92
CA ILE A 30 4.13 31.28 -24.98
C ILE A 30 3.99 29.78 -24.62
N THR A 31 3.75 29.51 -23.34
CA THR A 31 3.54 28.15 -22.81
C THR A 31 2.18 28.09 -22.12
N GLU A 32 1.35 27.20 -22.57
CA GLU A 32 0.10 26.89 -21.92
C GLU A 32 0.35 25.76 -20.89
N SER A 33 -0.04 25.98 -19.67
CA SER A 33 0.14 25.03 -18.58
C SER A 33 -1.08 24.93 -17.68
N VAL A 34 -1.25 23.78 -17.05
CA VAL A 34 -2.21 23.57 -15.96
C VAL A 34 -1.47 23.65 -14.65
N TYR A 35 -1.96 24.51 -13.76
CA TYR A 35 -1.46 24.61 -12.40
C TYR A 35 -1.94 23.43 -11.56
N ALA A 36 -1.06 22.90 -10.73
CA ALA A 36 -1.36 21.89 -9.73
C ALA A 36 -0.52 22.12 -8.48
N SER A 37 -1.04 21.76 -7.34
CA SER A 37 -0.27 21.68 -6.09
C SER A 37 -0.10 20.21 -5.71
N GLY A 38 0.98 19.91 -5.01
CA GLY A 38 1.27 18.52 -4.67
C GLY A 38 2.20 18.33 -3.48
N THR A 39 2.43 17.07 -3.17
CA THR A 39 3.37 16.65 -2.14
C THR A 39 4.29 15.57 -2.66
N VAL A 40 5.55 15.64 -2.24
CA VAL A 40 6.53 14.58 -2.52
C VAL A 40 6.21 13.39 -1.62
N LYS A 41 6.03 12.23 -2.21
CA LYS A 41 5.85 10.95 -1.49
C LYS A 41 6.97 9.98 -1.82
N THR A 42 7.18 9.03 -0.95
CA THR A 42 8.03 7.87 -1.25
C THR A 42 7.18 6.79 -1.88
N LYS A 43 7.69 6.16 -2.93
CA LYS A 43 7.07 4.99 -3.53
C LYS A 43 7.03 3.85 -2.52
N ASN A 44 5.92 3.12 -2.50
CA ASN A 44 5.74 1.97 -1.61
C ASN A 44 5.84 2.28 -0.10
N GLN A 45 5.51 3.51 0.31
CA GLN A 45 5.36 3.77 1.75
C GLN A 45 4.16 2.99 2.32
N TYR A 46 4.33 2.47 3.53
CA TYR A 46 3.27 1.78 4.24
C TYR A 46 3.23 2.17 5.72
N GLN A 47 2.06 2.06 6.30
CA GLN A 47 1.86 2.25 7.73
C GLN A 47 2.11 0.93 8.47
N VAL A 48 2.84 1.00 9.57
CA VAL A 48 3.13 -0.15 10.43
C VAL A 48 2.02 -0.25 11.47
N PHE A 49 1.27 -1.35 11.43
CA PHE A 49 0.26 -1.67 12.43
C PHE A 49 0.72 -2.86 13.27
N PRO A 50 0.43 -2.90 14.58
CA PRO A 50 0.66 -4.09 15.38
C PRO A 50 -0.37 -5.18 15.02
N ALA A 51 0.06 -6.43 15.00
CA ALA A 51 -0.84 -7.57 14.78
C ALA A 51 -1.66 -7.90 16.04
N SER A 52 -1.19 -7.51 17.23
CA SER A 52 -1.84 -7.73 18.52
C SER A 52 -1.90 -6.44 19.35
N ALA A 53 -2.91 -6.34 20.22
CA ALA A 53 -3.02 -5.23 21.17
C ALA A 53 -2.22 -5.52 22.45
N GLY A 54 -1.67 -4.47 23.07
CA GLY A 54 -0.95 -4.56 24.34
C GLY A 54 -0.08 -3.34 24.61
N ILE A 55 0.81 -3.45 25.58
CA ILE A 55 1.73 -2.38 25.96
C ILE A 55 3.06 -2.59 25.24
N LEU A 56 3.59 -1.54 24.61
CA LEU A 56 4.94 -1.57 24.02
C LEU A 56 5.99 -1.71 25.12
N ASN A 57 6.70 -2.82 25.11
CA ASN A 57 7.78 -3.08 26.05
C ASN A 57 9.08 -2.39 25.61
N ASN A 58 9.44 -2.58 24.35
CA ASN A 58 10.66 -2.00 23.77
C ASN A 58 10.39 -1.48 22.36
N VAL A 59 10.99 -0.33 22.05
CA VAL A 59 11.05 0.25 20.71
C VAL A 59 12.52 0.31 20.31
N TYR A 60 12.87 -0.29 19.18
CA TYR A 60 14.27 -0.45 18.73
C TYR A 60 14.66 0.52 17.61
N VAL A 61 13.70 1.30 17.11
CA VAL A 61 13.88 2.18 15.95
C VAL A 61 13.53 3.62 16.28
N LYS A 62 14.13 4.54 15.52
CA LYS A 62 13.87 5.98 15.55
C LYS A 62 13.58 6.48 14.13
N GLU A 63 12.97 7.66 14.03
CA GLU A 63 12.80 8.36 12.76
C GLU A 63 14.16 8.59 12.09
N GLY A 64 14.26 8.25 10.81
CA GLY A 64 15.49 8.30 10.02
C GLY A 64 16.29 7.00 9.97
N ASP A 65 16.02 6.02 10.82
CA ASP A 65 16.72 4.73 10.80
C ASP A 65 16.39 3.92 9.54
N ARG A 66 17.41 3.25 9.00
CA ARG A 66 17.25 2.28 7.91
C ARG A 66 16.91 0.92 8.47
N VAL A 67 15.90 0.30 7.90
CA VAL A 67 15.45 -1.05 8.28
C VAL A 67 15.36 -1.95 7.06
N ARG A 68 15.59 -3.24 7.27
CA ARG A 68 15.41 -4.31 6.29
C ARG A 68 14.15 -5.09 6.62
N LYS A 69 13.61 -5.77 5.62
CA LYS A 69 12.52 -6.72 5.83
C LYS A 69 12.91 -7.76 6.88
N GLY A 70 12.07 -7.89 7.93
CA GLY A 70 12.27 -8.80 9.05
C GLY A 70 12.97 -8.17 10.27
N ASP A 71 13.53 -6.96 10.15
CA ASP A 71 14.11 -6.27 11.31
C ASP A 71 13.03 -5.97 12.35
N VAL A 72 13.35 -6.21 13.63
CA VAL A 72 12.46 -5.96 14.75
C VAL A 72 12.37 -4.46 15.01
N LEU A 73 11.16 -3.92 14.96
CA LEU A 73 10.88 -2.50 15.19
C LEU A 73 10.51 -2.24 16.65
N ALA A 74 9.63 -3.07 17.18
CA ALA A 74 9.16 -2.96 18.56
C ALA A 74 8.63 -4.31 19.06
N VAL A 75 8.52 -4.45 20.39
CA VAL A 75 7.97 -5.64 21.04
C VAL A 75 6.88 -5.21 22.01
N ILE A 76 5.75 -5.92 21.95
CA ILE A 76 4.62 -5.78 22.86
C ILE A 76 4.76 -6.83 23.97
N THR A 77 4.47 -6.49 25.21
CA THR A 77 4.48 -7.45 26.31
C THR A 77 3.27 -8.38 26.23
N SER A 78 3.51 -9.68 26.31
CA SER A 78 2.46 -10.68 26.48
C SER A 78 3.01 -11.94 27.15
N ASP A 79 2.95 -11.96 28.49
CA ASP A 79 3.29 -13.16 29.26
C ASP A 79 2.33 -14.30 28.93
N LEU A 80 1.05 -13.98 28.71
CA LEU A 80 0.02 -14.96 28.35
C LEU A 80 0.35 -15.69 27.04
N ALA A 81 0.82 -14.99 26.01
CA ALA A 81 1.22 -15.64 24.75
C ALA A 81 2.41 -16.58 24.95
N THR A 82 3.36 -16.20 25.79
CA THR A 82 4.51 -17.04 26.14
C THR A 82 4.09 -18.28 26.91
N PHE A 83 3.21 -18.17 27.90
CA PHE A 83 2.67 -19.30 28.63
C PHE A 83 1.84 -20.23 27.74
N ASN A 84 1.01 -19.69 26.86
CA ASN A 84 0.23 -20.49 25.91
C ASN A 84 1.13 -21.30 24.97
N GLU A 85 2.22 -20.71 24.47
CA GLU A 85 3.20 -21.44 23.65
C GLU A 85 3.87 -22.57 24.45
N GLN A 86 4.27 -22.31 25.70
CA GLN A 86 4.87 -23.34 26.57
C GLN A 86 3.91 -24.50 26.84
N VAL A 87 2.64 -24.21 27.15
CA VAL A 87 1.60 -25.22 27.35
C VAL A 87 1.38 -26.05 26.08
N ALA A 88 1.31 -25.39 24.93
CA ALA A 88 1.17 -26.09 23.65
C ALA A 88 2.40 -26.94 23.31
N ALA A 89 3.61 -26.50 23.65
CA ALA A 89 4.84 -27.27 23.47
C ALA A 89 4.87 -28.51 24.35
N LEU A 90 4.48 -28.38 25.62
CA LEU A 90 4.37 -29.54 26.55
C LEU A 90 3.35 -30.56 26.05
N LYS A 91 2.19 -30.10 25.58
CA LYS A 91 1.16 -30.98 25.03
C LYS A 91 1.63 -31.67 23.75
N ASN A 92 2.31 -30.98 22.86
CA ASN A 92 2.89 -31.59 21.66
C ASN A 92 3.94 -32.65 22.00
N ALA A 93 4.79 -32.41 22.98
CA ALA A 93 5.75 -33.41 23.46
C ALA A 93 5.08 -34.65 24.05
N TYR A 94 3.95 -34.48 24.76
CA TYR A 94 3.20 -35.57 25.32
C TYR A 94 2.44 -36.40 24.27
N ASP A 95 1.82 -35.74 23.28
CA ASP A 95 1.00 -36.38 22.25
C ASP A 95 1.84 -36.93 21.07
N ASN A 96 3.14 -36.69 21.06
CA ASN A 96 4.04 -37.15 20.00
C ASN A 96 4.03 -38.66 19.87
N GLN A 97 4.02 -39.17 18.62
CA GLN A 97 4.00 -40.60 18.36
C GLN A 97 5.18 -41.34 18.99
N ASP A 98 6.37 -40.80 18.98
CA ASP A 98 7.56 -41.41 19.56
C ASP A 98 7.45 -41.59 21.09
N ALA A 99 6.86 -40.60 21.78
CA ALA A 99 6.57 -40.70 23.21
C ALA A 99 5.54 -41.78 23.54
N ASN A 100 4.66 -42.11 22.59
CA ASN A 100 3.59 -43.08 22.74
C ASN A 100 3.90 -44.47 22.12
N ARG A 101 5.13 -44.72 21.65
CA ARG A 101 5.57 -46.01 21.07
C ARG A 101 5.34 -47.18 22.01
N GLY A 102 5.48 -46.99 23.32
CA GLY A 102 5.19 -48.03 24.32
C GLY A 102 3.75 -48.54 24.21
N LYS A 103 2.76 -47.68 24.18
CA LYS A 103 1.34 -48.03 24.04
C LYS A 103 1.06 -48.78 22.74
N LEU A 104 1.73 -48.39 21.67
CA LEU A 104 1.58 -49.05 20.37
C LEU A 104 2.18 -50.46 20.39
N ASN A 105 3.38 -50.61 20.96
CA ASN A 105 4.03 -51.92 21.11
C ASN A 105 3.22 -52.88 21.96
N ASP A 106 2.58 -52.40 23.05
CA ASP A 106 1.69 -53.19 23.88
C ASP A 106 0.48 -53.69 23.07
N ALA A 107 -0.14 -52.81 22.29
CA ALA A 107 -1.27 -53.19 21.44
C ALA A 107 -0.87 -54.18 20.33
N ILE A 108 0.30 -54.02 19.71
CA ILE A 108 0.88 -54.98 18.74
C ILE A 108 1.09 -56.34 19.40
N SER A 109 1.64 -56.36 20.59
CA SER A 109 1.88 -57.61 21.36
C SER A 109 0.58 -58.35 21.65
N LEU A 110 -0.50 -57.62 22.00
CA LEU A 110 -1.83 -58.23 22.21
C LEU A 110 -2.37 -58.87 20.93
N VAL A 111 -2.22 -58.24 19.77
CA VAL A 111 -2.61 -58.79 18.47
C VAL A 111 -1.82 -60.06 18.17
N GLU A 112 -0.52 -60.09 18.47
CA GLU A 112 0.34 -61.22 18.25
C GLU A 112 -0.07 -62.41 19.12
N ILE A 113 -0.33 -62.18 20.44
CA ILE A 113 -0.78 -63.21 21.39
C ILE A 113 -2.12 -63.79 20.92
N ALA A 114 -3.10 -62.95 20.62
CA ALA A 114 -4.41 -63.41 20.13
C ALA A 114 -4.29 -64.16 18.81
N GLY A 115 -3.40 -63.74 17.91
CA GLY A 115 -3.12 -64.44 16.66
C GLY A 115 -2.46 -65.83 16.86
N LYS A 116 -1.55 -65.95 17.81
CA LYS A 116 -0.96 -67.26 18.18
C LYS A 116 -2.02 -68.18 18.70
N LYS A 117 -2.90 -67.73 19.61
CA LYS A 117 -4.01 -68.51 20.15
C LYS A 117 -4.97 -68.95 19.05
N MET A 118 -5.42 -68.07 18.19
CA MET A 118 -6.30 -68.39 17.05
C MET A 118 -5.69 -69.47 16.17
N ARG A 119 -4.41 -69.42 15.83
CA ARG A 119 -3.72 -70.40 15.00
C ARG A 119 -3.67 -71.78 15.74
N GLN A 120 -3.36 -71.78 17.02
CA GLN A 120 -3.33 -72.98 17.82
C GLN A 120 -4.70 -73.67 17.87
N ASP A 121 -5.77 -72.94 18.20
CA ASP A 121 -7.13 -73.48 18.26
C ASP A 121 -7.64 -73.90 16.87
N SER A 122 -7.24 -73.27 15.81
CA SER A 122 -7.52 -73.68 14.43
C SER A 122 -6.91 -75.05 14.12
N ILE A 123 -5.66 -75.27 14.50
CA ILE A 123 -4.98 -76.57 14.32
C ILE A 123 -5.66 -77.67 15.13
N LEU A 124 -6.04 -77.38 16.37
CA LEU A 124 -6.74 -78.32 17.25
C LEU A 124 -8.13 -78.67 16.70
N TYR A 125 -8.87 -77.70 16.21
CA TYR A 125 -10.18 -77.89 15.54
C TYR A 125 -10.02 -78.76 14.29
N ALA A 126 -9.07 -78.42 13.41
CA ALA A 126 -8.83 -79.15 12.16
C ALA A 126 -8.45 -80.65 12.47
N ARG A 127 -7.64 -80.86 13.50
CA ARG A 127 -7.29 -82.22 13.95
C ARG A 127 -8.54 -82.97 14.45
N GLN A 128 -9.38 -82.34 15.27
CA GLN A 128 -10.59 -82.99 15.81
C GLN A 128 -11.63 -83.23 14.70
N LEU A 129 -11.73 -82.41 13.69
CA LEU A 129 -12.58 -82.59 12.54
C LEU A 129 -12.14 -83.80 11.71
N ASN A 130 -10.84 -84.03 11.51
CA ASN A 130 -10.33 -85.22 10.84
C ASN A 130 -10.62 -86.52 11.64
N LEU A 131 -10.42 -86.50 12.95
CA LEU A 131 -10.79 -87.70 13.83
C LEU A 131 -12.27 -87.97 13.75
N TRP A 132 -13.14 -86.96 13.78
CA TRP A 132 -14.57 -87.11 13.64
C TRP A 132 -14.99 -87.72 12.29
N ASN A 133 -14.34 -87.30 11.18
CA ASN A 133 -14.59 -87.82 9.84
C ASN A 133 -14.18 -89.36 9.77
N GLU A 134 -13.21 -89.75 10.57
CA GLU A 134 -12.79 -91.17 10.75
C GLU A 134 -13.65 -91.90 11.80
N GLN A 135 -14.74 -91.30 12.30
CA GLN A 135 -15.65 -91.83 13.33
C GLN A 135 -15.00 -91.98 14.69
N ILE A 136 -13.92 -91.28 15.00
CA ILE A 136 -13.21 -91.27 16.24
C ILE A 136 -13.57 -90.05 17.07
N GLY A 137 -14.00 -90.18 18.32
CA GLY A 137 -14.36 -89.13 19.26
C GLY A 137 -15.83 -88.83 19.35
N THR A 138 -16.20 -87.74 20.06
CA THR A 138 -17.58 -87.35 20.33
C THR A 138 -17.93 -86.05 19.60
N ARG A 139 -19.22 -85.87 19.25
CA ARG A 139 -19.70 -84.59 18.64
C ARG A 139 -19.49 -83.38 19.56
N ASN A 140 -19.62 -83.59 20.86
CA ASN A 140 -19.40 -82.54 21.86
C ASN A 140 -17.94 -82.00 21.83
N GLU A 141 -16.94 -82.90 21.69
CA GLU A 141 -15.53 -82.52 21.59
C GLU A 141 -15.27 -81.66 20.31
N LEU A 142 -15.88 -82.03 19.18
CA LEU A 142 -15.78 -81.29 17.96
C LEU A 142 -16.37 -79.86 18.11
N GLU A 143 -17.62 -79.75 18.63
CA GLU A 143 -18.31 -78.50 18.89
C GLU A 143 -17.54 -77.63 19.88
N GLN A 144 -16.94 -78.14 20.91
CA GLN A 144 -16.08 -77.44 21.84
C GLN A 144 -14.83 -76.86 21.16
N ARG A 145 -14.17 -77.59 20.26
CA ARG A 145 -13.01 -77.11 19.52
C ARG A 145 -13.37 -76.03 18.49
N GLU A 146 -14.51 -76.22 17.82
CA GLU A 146 -15.02 -75.22 16.92
C GLU A 146 -15.35 -73.92 17.64
N LEU A 147 -16.06 -73.98 18.77
CA LEU A 147 -16.36 -72.78 19.57
C LEU A 147 -15.08 -72.11 20.09
N ALA A 148 -14.09 -72.86 20.55
CA ALA A 148 -12.80 -72.31 20.99
C ALA A 148 -12.08 -71.56 19.85
N TRP A 149 -12.05 -72.20 18.65
CA TRP A 149 -11.48 -71.49 17.46
C TRP A 149 -12.24 -70.27 17.07
N GLN A 150 -13.59 -70.29 17.02
CA GLN A 150 -14.43 -69.17 16.72
C GLN A 150 -14.20 -67.99 17.70
N ASN A 151 -14.13 -68.26 19.01
CA ASN A 151 -13.84 -67.32 20.07
C ASN A 151 -12.43 -66.71 19.87
N ALA A 152 -11.41 -67.52 19.64
CA ALA A 152 -10.05 -67.05 19.43
C ALA A 152 -9.92 -66.21 18.14
N LYS A 153 -10.68 -66.54 17.09
CA LYS A 153 -10.77 -65.70 15.84
C LYS A 153 -11.40 -64.36 16.12
N THR A 154 -12.47 -64.29 16.90
CA THR A 154 -13.14 -63.06 17.30
C THR A 154 -12.21 -62.20 18.16
N ASP A 155 -11.52 -62.77 19.14
CA ASP A 155 -10.57 -62.09 20.01
C ASP A 155 -9.42 -61.47 19.21
N HIS A 156 -8.87 -62.19 18.21
CA HIS A 156 -7.84 -61.69 17.33
C HIS A 156 -8.36 -60.50 16.47
N GLN A 157 -9.58 -60.58 15.94
CA GLN A 157 -10.20 -59.49 15.18
C GLN A 157 -10.40 -58.25 16.05
N LEU A 158 -10.88 -58.42 17.29
CA LEU A 158 -11.05 -57.31 18.24
C LEU A 158 -9.72 -56.64 18.60
N ALA A 159 -8.67 -57.44 18.83
CA ALA A 159 -7.32 -56.91 19.12
C ALA A 159 -6.79 -56.09 17.95
N ARG A 160 -6.96 -56.56 16.70
CA ARG A 160 -6.59 -55.80 15.49
C ARG A 160 -7.38 -54.51 15.31
N GLN A 161 -8.67 -54.51 15.61
CA GLN A 161 -9.50 -53.29 15.55
C GLN A 161 -9.04 -52.29 16.60
N LYS A 162 -8.76 -52.71 17.83
CA LYS A 162 -8.23 -51.85 18.91
C LYS A 162 -6.87 -51.24 18.52
N LEU A 163 -5.97 -52.02 17.94
CA LEU A 163 -4.68 -51.52 17.45
C LEU A 163 -4.90 -50.43 16.41
N LYS A 164 -5.72 -50.70 15.38
CA LYS A 164 -6.02 -49.73 14.32
C LYS A 164 -6.69 -48.44 14.85
N GLU A 165 -7.53 -48.56 15.86
CA GLU A 165 -8.15 -47.41 16.52
C GLU A 165 -7.12 -46.60 17.29
N LEU A 166 -6.24 -47.26 18.05
CA LEU A 166 -5.15 -46.61 18.78
C LEU A 166 -4.18 -45.86 17.82
N GLU A 167 -3.80 -46.50 16.72
CA GLU A 167 -2.96 -45.88 15.68
C GLU A 167 -3.59 -44.58 15.14
N ARG A 168 -4.88 -44.62 14.79
CA ARG A 168 -5.60 -43.43 14.32
C ARG A 168 -5.70 -42.33 15.37
N GLN A 169 -5.95 -42.72 16.62
CA GLN A 169 -6.05 -41.77 17.73
C GLN A 169 -4.71 -41.10 18.04
N LEU A 170 -3.62 -41.86 18.05
CA LEU A 170 -2.28 -41.33 18.28
C LEU A 170 -1.86 -40.39 17.14
N LEU A 171 -2.09 -40.76 15.88
CA LEU A 171 -1.80 -39.94 14.74
C LEU A 171 -2.60 -38.63 14.77
N PHE A 172 -3.90 -38.69 15.08
CA PHE A 172 -4.75 -37.51 15.19
C PHE A 172 -4.28 -36.56 16.30
N ASN A 173 -3.97 -37.12 17.50
CA ASN A 173 -3.52 -36.31 18.62
C ASN A 173 -2.16 -35.63 18.34
N ASP A 174 -1.22 -36.33 17.72
CA ASP A 174 0.08 -35.81 17.31
C ASP A 174 -0.08 -34.63 16.33
N GLN A 175 -0.86 -34.81 15.26
CA GLN A 175 -1.13 -33.77 14.28
C GLN A 175 -1.87 -32.55 14.88
N LEU A 176 -2.84 -32.81 15.76
CA LEU A 176 -3.60 -31.75 16.42
C LEU A 176 -2.71 -30.90 17.33
N SER A 177 -1.88 -31.57 18.15
CA SER A 177 -0.99 -30.90 19.10
C SER A 177 0.12 -30.14 18.37
N GLU A 178 0.65 -30.65 17.25
CA GLU A 178 1.57 -29.93 16.38
C GLU A 178 0.95 -28.64 15.81
N LYS A 179 -0.29 -28.73 15.31
CA LYS A 179 -1.00 -27.54 14.80
C LYS A 179 -1.26 -26.51 15.89
N ASN A 180 -1.67 -26.95 17.08
CA ASN A 180 -1.89 -26.06 18.21
C ASN A 180 -0.59 -25.37 18.67
N LEU A 181 0.55 -26.07 18.66
CA LEU A 181 1.85 -25.48 18.94
C LEU A 181 2.20 -24.39 17.90
N ARG A 182 1.99 -24.65 16.60
CA ARG A 182 2.23 -23.66 15.55
C ARG A 182 1.35 -22.41 15.70
N ILE A 183 0.07 -22.60 16.07
CA ILE A 183 -0.85 -21.47 16.33
C ILE A 183 -0.35 -20.64 17.53
N ALA A 184 0.07 -21.28 18.60
CA ALA A 184 0.56 -20.60 19.79
C ALA A 184 1.88 -19.84 19.50
N GLN A 185 2.78 -20.43 18.71
CA GLN A 185 4.02 -19.77 18.24
C GLN A 185 3.72 -18.56 17.36
N GLN A 186 2.78 -18.69 16.40
CA GLN A 186 2.37 -17.56 15.57
C GLN A 186 1.77 -16.45 16.42
N SER A 187 0.86 -16.77 17.34
CA SER A 187 0.28 -15.80 18.26
C SER A 187 1.34 -15.06 19.09
N LYS A 188 2.41 -15.75 19.53
CA LYS A 188 3.53 -15.12 20.21
C LYS A 188 4.34 -14.21 19.29
N ASN A 189 4.57 -14.61 18.03
CA ASN A 189 5.27 -13.81 17.05
C ASN A 189 4.52 -12.51 16.70
N ASP A 190 3.17 -12.52 16.77
CA ASP A 190 2.33 -11.36 16.52
C ASP A 190 2.54 -10.21 17.53
N PHE A 191 3.19 -10.47 18.66
CA PHE A 191 3.63 -9.47 19.63
C PHE A 191 4.99 -8.84 19.29
N THR A 192 5.70 -9.37 18.29
CA THR A 192 6.94 -8.79 17.77
C THR A 192 6.63 -8.09 16.45
N ILE A 193 6.79 -6.77 16.43
CA ILE A 193 6.52 -5.95 15.26
C ILE A 193 7.78 -5.89 14.43
N VAL A 194 7.69 -6.37 13.19
CA VAL A 194 8.82 -6.41 12.24
C VAL A 194 8.54 -5.61 10.98
N SER A 195 9.61 -5.12 10.34
CA SER A 195 9.49 -4.46 9.05
C SER A 195 9.07 -5.44 7.95
N GLN A 196 8.07 -5.06 7.15
CA GLN A 196 7.57 -5.86 6.03
C GLN A 196 8.38 -5.66 4.73
N ALA A 197 9.19 -4.57 4.64
CA ALA A 197 10.01 -4.23 3.49
C ALA A 197 11.26 -3.47 3.91
N ASP A 198 12.22 -3.39 3.00
CA ASP A 198 13.38 -2.52 3.18
C ASP A 198 12.96 -1.06 3.05
N GLY A 199 13.50 -0.18 3.90
CA GLY A 199 13.15 1.24 3.87
C GLY A 199 13.78 2.07 4.96
N ILE A 200 13.23 3.25 5.15
CA ILE A 200 13.59 4.19 6.21
C ILE A 200 12.34 4.48 7.04
N ILE A 201 12.50 4.58 8.35
CA ILE A 201 11.44 5.03 9.25
C ILE A 201 11.18 6.52 8.99
N LEU A 202 10.10 6.82 8.28
CA LEU A 202 9.71 8.21 7.97
C LEU A 202 9.06 8.89 9.15
N LYS A 203 8.29 8.13 9.93
CA LYS A 203 7.62 8.59 11.14
C LYS A 203 7.48 7.44 12.12
N TRP A 204 7.67 7.71 13.40
CA TRP A 204 7.39 6.78 14.49
C TRP A 204 6.65 7.53 15.59
N SER A 205 5.42 7.09 15.93
CA SER A 205 4.50 7.86 16.74
C SER A 205 4.31 7.32 18.14
N LYS A 206 4.98 6.21 18.49
CA LYS A 206 4.75 5.49 19.75
C LYS A 206 6.03 5.30 20.55
N ILE A 207 5.92 5.36 21.87
CA ILE A 207 7.03 5.14 22.78
C ILE A 207 6.78 3.93 23.69
N THR A 208 7.85 3.44 24.31
CA THR A 208 7.81 2.38 25.32
C THR A 208 6.86 2.76 26.45
N GLY A 209 6.01 1.81 26.88
CA GLY A 209 4.99 1.99 27.90
C GLY A 209 3.61 2.39 27.38
N GLU A 210 3.48 2.77 26.10
CA GLU A 210 2.18 3.09 25.52
C GLU A 210 1.38 1.84 25.17
N PHE A 211 0.06 1.93 25.32
CA PHE A 211 -0.87 0.93 24.82
C PHE A 211 -1.07 1.12 23.31
N VAL A 212 -1.02 0.02 22.57
CA VAL A 212 -1.22 -0.02 21.12
C VAL A 212 -2.29 -1.05 20.73
N ASN A 213 -2.94 -0.84 19.61
CA ASN A 213 -3.96 -1.71 19.05
C ASN A 213 -3.84 -1.79 17.53
N GLN A 214 -4.56 -2.73 16.92
CA GLN A 214 -4.54 -3.01 15.49
C GLN A 214 -5.10 -1.87 14.60
N GLN A 215 -5.76 -0.86 15.18
CA GLN A 215 -6.41 0.22 14.45
C GLN A 215 -5.55 1.47 14.35
N THR A 216 -4.52 1.59 15.21
CA THR A 216 -3.66 2.77 15.28
C THR A 216 -2.28 2.44 14.72
N PRO A 217 -1.82 3.15 13.67
CA PRO A 217 -0.49 2.92 13.13
C PRO A 217 0.59 3.39 14.11
N LEU A 218 1.65 2.62 14.21
CA LEU A 218 2.83 2.92 15.02
C LEU A 218 3.78 3.88 14.33
N GLY A 219 3.89 3.75 13.01
CA GLY A 219 4.81 4.53 12.21
C GLY A 219 4.57 4.37 10.71
N ILE A 220 5.41 5.02 9.93
CA ILE A 220 5.42 4.96 8.46
C ILE A 220 6.82 4.60 8.02
N ILE A 221 6.91 3.59 7.14
CA ILE A 221 8.16 3.18 6.50
C ILE A 221 8.02 3.42 4.99
N GLY A 222 9.07 3.94 4.36
CA GLY A 222 9.10 4.18 2.93
C GLY A 222 10.52 4.14 2.35
N ASN A 223 10.61 3.98 1.04
CA ASN A 223 11.88 4.01 0.33
C ASN A 223 12.17 5.41 -0.19
N THR A 224 13.12 6.11 0.41
CA THR A 224 13.48 7.49 0.00
C THR A 224 14.28 7.58 -1.29
N GLN A 225 14.70 6.46 -1.87
CA GLN A 225 15.39 6.44 -3.17
C GLN A 225 14.43 6.60 -4.35
N GLU A 226 13.17 6.23 -4.18
CA GLU A 226 12.14 6.34 -5.20
C GLU A 226 11.07 7.35 -4.76
N LEU A 227 11.21 8.58 -5.22
CA LEU A 227 10.27 9.66 -4.93
C LEU A 227 9.20 9.77 -6.02
N ILE A 228 7.98 9.99 -5.60
CA ILE A 228 6.82 10.28 -6.45
C ILE A 228 6.32 11.68 -6.12
N LEU A 229 6.00 12.42 -7.16
CA LEU A 229 5.37 13.72 -7.07
C LEU A 229 3.86 13.50 -7.25
N GLU A 230 3.12 13.59 -6.16
CA GLU A 230 1.66 13.43 -6.18
C GLU A 230 1.02 14.81 -6.24
N MET A 231 0.35 15.11 -7.37
CA MET A 231 -0.26 16.40 -7.68
C MET A 231 -1.78 16.28 -7.71
N GLN A 232 -2.46 17.34 -7.29
CA GLN A 232 -3.90 17.50 -7.40
C GLN A 232 -4.22 18.40 -8.59
N VAL A 233 -4.95 17.86 -9.56
CA VAL A 233 -5.37 18.58 -10.77
C VAL A 233 -6.90 18.72 -10.76
N ASP A 234 -7.40 19.91 -11.06
CA ASP A 234 -8.83 20.20 -11.12
C ASP A 234 -9.56 19.35 -12.18
N GLU A 235 -10.83 19.04 -11.92
CA GLU A 235 -11.69 18.29 -12.82
C GLU A 235 -11.80 18.93 -14.22
N SER A 236 -11.80 20.25 -14.29
CA SER A 236 -11.90 21.00 -15.55
C SER A 236 -10.71 20.79 -16.49
N ASP A 237 -9.54 20.48 -15.94
CA ASP A 237 -8.28 20.39 -16.69
C ASP A 237 -7.81 18.94 -16.93
N ILE A 238 -8.36 17.96 -16.23
CA ILE A 238 -7.83 16.58 -16.25
C ILE A 238 -7.84 15.96 -17.65
N ASN A 239 -8.85 16.25 -18.47
CA ASN A 239 -8.97 15.72 -19.83
C ASN A 239 -7.87 16.19 -20.78
N ARG A 240 -7.14 17.23 -20.40
CA ARG A 240 -6.01 17.81 -21.17
C ARG A 240 -4.67 17.21 -20.75
N ILE A 241 -4.63 16.48 -19.63
CA ILE A 241 -3.42 15.88 -19.09
C ILE A 241 -3.22 14.48 -19.67
N GLN A 242 -1.98 14.16 -20.02
CA GLN A 242 -1.59 12.84 -20.52
C GLN A 242 -0.25 12.42 -19.92
N PRO A 243 -0.01 11.10 -19.71
CA PRO A 243 1.31 10.61 -19.35
C PRO A 243 2.38 11.07 -20.34
N GLY A 244 3.56 11.43 -19.81
CA GLY A 244 4.68 11.94 -20.59
C GLY A 244 4.77 13.46 -20.70
N LEU A 245 3.72 14.22 -20.35
CA LEU A 245 3.77 15.67 -20.35
C LEU A 245 4.86 16.20 -19.39
N PRO A 246 5.61 17.24 -19.80
CA PRO A 246 6.59 17.90 -18.94
C PRO A 246 5.89 18.63 -17.79
N VAL A 247 6.52 18.61 -16.62
CA VAL A 247 6.06 19.32 -15.42
C VAL A 247 7.20 20.18 -14.90
N LEU A 248 6.93 21.45 -14.67
CA LEU A 248 7.84 22.39 -14.03
C LEU A 248 7.43 22.55 -12.56
N ILE A 249 8.35 22.24 -11.65
CA ILE A 249 8.11 22.17 -10.21
C ILE A 249 8.89 23.24 -9.51
N THR A 250 8.23 23.94 -8.60
CA THR A 250 8.83 24.87 -7.65
C THR A 250 8.56 24.40 -6.22
N MET A 251 9.56 24.49 -5.37
CA MET A 251 9.47 24.11 -3.95
C MET A 251 9.97 25.27 -3.07
N ASP A 252 9.28 25.53 -1.96
CA ASP A 252 9.68 26.59 -1.02
C ASP A 252 11.05 26.34 -0.40
N SER A 253 11.45 25.06 -0.25
CA SER A 253 12.76 24.65 0.21
C SER A 253 13.91 24.96 -0.75
N TYR A 254 13.59 25.23 -2.03
CA TYR A 254 14.55 25.54 -3.11
C TYR A 254 14.15 26.82 -3.85
N LYS A 255 14.25 27.96 -3.13
CA LYS A 255 13.88 29.26 -3.69
C LYS A 255 14.59 29.56 -5.01
N ASN A 256 13.83 30.07 -5.99
CA ASN A 256 14.31 30.44 -7.33
C ASN A 256 14.90 29.29 -8.17
N GLN A 257 14.58 28.03 -7.83
CA GLN A 257 14.95 26.88 -8.65
C GLN A 257 13.71 26.18 -9.18
N VAL A 258 13.75 25.85 -10.46
CA VAL A 258 12.70 25.09 -11.13
C VAL A 258 13.25 23.70 -11.45
N PHE A 259 12.53 22.67 -11.09
CA PHE A 259 12.89 21.29 -11.37
C PHE A 259 11.99 20.72 -12.44
N GLU A 260 12.57 19.91 -13.31
CA GLU A 260 11.83 19.23 -14.37
C GLU A 260 11.38 17.85 -13.90
N ALA A 261 10.12 17.55 -14.23
CA ALA A 261 9.52 16.24 -14.01
C ALA A 261 8.65 15.86 -15.22
N ARG A 262 8.15 14.64 -15.20
CA ARG A 262 7.20 14.15 -16.22
C ARG A 262 6.03 13.44 -15.56
N VAL A 263 4.84 13.67 -16.09
CA VAL A 263 3.64 12.91 -15.72
C VAL A 263 3.87 11.43 -16.02
N THR A 264 3.68 10.57 -15.02
CA THR A 264 3.84 9.12 -15.14
C THR A 264 2.50 8.42 -15.18
N ARG A 265 1.54 8.88 -14.37
CA ARG A 265 0.25 8.23 -14.21
C ARG A 265 -0.84 9.21 -13.79
N ILE A 266 -2.05 8.97 -14.23
CA ILE A 266 -3.27 9.64 -13.78
C ILE A 266 -4.11 8.59 -13.05
N LEU A 267 -4.50 8.88 -11.81
CA LEU A 267 -5.38 8.00 -11.06
C LEU A 267 -6.82 8.19 -11.54
N PRO A 268 -7.56 7.11 -11.81
CA PRO A 268 -8.87 7.20 -12.47
C PRO A 268 -10.01 7.68 -11.56
N MET A 269 -9.75 7.85 -10.26
CA MET A 269 -10.78 8.22 -9.30
C MET A 269 -10.58 9.67 -8.81
N MET A 270 -11.64 10.45 -8.92
CA MET A 270 -11.70 11.83 -8.43
C MET A 270 -11.91 11.85 -6.90
N ASN A 271 -11.28 12.78 -6.24
CA ASN A 271 -11.59 13.11 -4.86
C ASN A 271 -12.83 14.05 -4.82
N GLU A 272 -13.96 13.53 -4.36
CA GLU A 272 -15.24 14.25 -4.34
C GLU A 272 -15.25 15.51 -3.46
N LYS A 273 -14.40 15.55 -2.42
CA LYS A 273 -14.37 16.69 -1.48
C LYS A 273 -13.79 17.96 -2.09
N ASN A 274 -12.73 17.81 -2.87
CA ASN A 274 -12.02 18.94 -3.47
C ASN A 274 -12.11 18.98 -5.00
N LYS A 275 -12.84 18.05 -5.62
CA LYS A 275 -13.04 17.91 -7.07
C LYS A 275 -11.74 17.87 -7.87
N THR A 276 -10.75 17.14 -7.33
CA THR A 276 -9.45 16.98 -7.97
C THR A 276 -9.16 15.53 -8.31
N PHE A 277 -8.38 15.34 -9.37
CA PHE A 277 -7.76 14.06 -9.69
C PHE A 277 -6.32 14.03 -9.20
N LEU A 278 -5.88 12.86 -8.74
CA LEU A 278 -4.48 12.62 -8.40
C LEU A 278 -3.69 12.30 -9.67
N VAL A 279 -2.62 13.05 -9.91
CA VAL A 279 -1.69 12.85 -11.01
C VAL A 279 -0.30 12.62 -10.41
N GLU A 280 0.34 11.55 -10.82
CA GLU A 280 1.70 11.23 -10.40
C GLU A 280 2.70 11.69 -11.47
N ALA A 281 3.81 12.22 -11.00
CA ALA A 281 4.96 12.54 -11.83
C ALA A 281 6.26 12.07 -11.18
N SER A 282 7.30 11.92 -11.97
CA SER A 282 8.65 11.63 -11.52
C SER A 282 9.61 12.72 -11.93
N PHE A 283 10.57 13.05 -11.07
CA PHE A 283 11.66 13.97 -11.41
C PHE A 283 12.46 13.43 -12.60
N SER A 284 12.76 14.30 -13.57
CA SER A 284 13.77 14.02 -14.60
C SER A 284 15.17 14.02 -13.99
N LYS A 285 15.40 14.99 -13.09
CA LYS A 285 16.58 15.08 -12.24
C LYS A 285 16.14 15.58 -10.87
N ALA A 286 16.19 14.68 -9.88
CA ALA A 286 15.81 15.03 -8.52
C ALA A 286 16.81 16.00 -7.89
N PRO A 287 16.38 16.90 -7.01
CA PRO A 287 17.27 17.67 -6.15
C PRO A 287 18.13 16.75 -5.27
N GLU A 288 19.27 17.26 -4.81
CA GLU A 288 20.22 16.49 -4.01
C GLU A 288 19.61 15.96 -2.69
N LYS A 289 18.72 16.75 -2.07
CA LYS A 289 18.02 16.39 -0.83
C LYS A 289 16.54 16.74 -0.96
N VAL A 290 15.68 15.73 -1.02
CA VAL A 290 14.23 15.89 -0.99
C VAL A 290 13.66 15.07 0.15
N TYR A 291 12.83 15.71 0.95
CA TYR A 291 12.15 15.05 2.06
C TYR A 291 10.73 14.63 1.66
N ALA A 292 10.30 13.47 2.13
CA ALA A 292 8.92 13.05 1.97
C ALA A 292 7.98 14.06 2.65
N GLN A 293 6.77 14.22 2.11
CA GLN A 293 5.73 15.16 2.54
C GLN A 293 6.08 16.65 2.33
N THR A 294 7.18 16.98 1.60
CA THR A 294 7.43 18.35 1.17
C THR A 294 6.40 18.78 0.15
N SER A 295 5.78 19.95 0.35
CA SER A 295 4.85 20.55 -0.61
C SER A 295 5.59 21.17 -1.78
N PHE A 296 4.94 21.19 -2.93
CA PHE A 296 5.43 21.86 -4.13
C PHE A 296 4.26 22.41 -4.97
N GLU A 297 4.59 23.38 -5.81
CA GLU A 297 3.72 23.86 -6.88
C GLU A 297 4.23 23.31 -8.21
N ALA A 298 3.31 22.99 -9.10
CA ALA A 298 3.61 22.41 -10.40
C ALA A 298 2.86 23.12 -11.53
N ASN A 299 3.53 23.27 -12.66
CA ASN A 299 2.93 23.70 -13.91
C ASN A 299 3.10 22.56 -14.92
N ILE A 300 2.01 21.86 -15.24
CA ILE A 300 2.00 20.78 -16.24
C ILE A 300 1.91 21.45 -17.60
N VAL A 301 2.96 21.32 -18.38
CA VAL A 301 3.07 21.96 -19.71
C VAL A 301 2.26 21.17 -20.72
N LEU A 302 1.21 21.79 -21.26
CA LEU A 302 0.37 21.20 -22.28
C LEU A 302 0.95 21.41 -23.68
N GLN A 303 1.32 22.65 -23.96
CA GLN A 303 1.86 23.06 -25.27
C GLN A 303 2.77 24.27 -25.12
N THR A 304 3.81 24.31 -25.94
CA THR A 304 4.68 25.50 -26.09
C THR A 304 4.77 25.89 -27.55
N LYS A 305 4.57 27.21 -27.82
CA LYS A 305 4.75 27.80 -29.13
C LYS A 305 5.93 28.76 -29.09
N ALA A 306 6.95 28.49 -29.90
CA ALA A 306 8.20 29.25 -29.86
C ALA A 306 8.04 30.72 -30.33
N LYS A 307 7.07 30.97 -31.19
CA LYS A 307 6.82 32.27 -31.78
C LYS A 307 5.33 32.56 -31.88
N ALA A 308 4.83 33.50 -31.09
CA ALA A 308 3.44 33.94 -31.08
C ALA A 308 3.37 35.46 -30.88
N LEU A 309 2.39 36.08 -31.47
CA LEU A 309 2.12 37.52 -31.26
C LEU A 309 1.35 37.66 -29.95
N LEU A 310 1.95 38.31 -28.95
CA LEU A 310 1.46 38.35 -27.58
C LEU A 310 1.09 39.75 -27.14
N ILE A 311 0.00 39.85 -26.38
CA ILE A 311 -0.37 41.02 -25.61
C ILE A 311 -0.62 40.67 -24.15
N PRO A 312 -0.45 41.59 -23.18
CA PRO A 312 -0.89 41.36 -21.81
C PRO A 312 -2.41 41.16 -21.76
N ARG A 313 -2.87 40.21 -20.93
CA ARG A 313 -4.31 39.89 -20.77
C ARG A 313 -5.13 41.12 -20.35
N THR A 314 -4.53 42.06 -19.63
CA THR A 314 -5.19 43.30 -19.19
C THR A 314 -5.64 44.18 -20.33
N TYR A 315 -5.09 44.01 -21.55
CA TYR A 315 -5.48 44.77 -22.75
C TYR A 315 -6.60 44.11 -23.55
N LEU A 316 -7.07 42.93 -23.11
CA LEU A 316 -8.14 42.18 -23.76
C LEU A 316 -9.48 42.44 -23.05
N LEU A 317 -10.49 42.89 -23.80
CA LEU A 317 -11.88 43.04 -23.38
C LEU A 317 -12.71 41.84 -23.84
N ASN A 318 -13.56 41.32 -22.95
CA ASN A 318 -14.51 40.24 -23.26
C ASN A 318 -13.88 39.07 -24.05
N ASP A 319 -12.63 38.70 -23.74
CA ASP A 319 -11.87 37.65 -24.37
C ASP A 319 -11.65 37.69 -25.89
N SER A 320 -12.11 38.75 -26.58
CA SER A 320 -12.06 38.82 -28.03
C SER A 320 -11.93 40.25 -28.62
N THR A 321 -11.69 41.26 -27.79
CA THR A 321 -11.66 42.66 -28.26
C THR A 321 -10.50 43.42 -27.63
N VAL A 322 -9.79 44.20 -28.41
CA VAL A 322 -8.75 45.14 -27.93
C VAL A 322 -9.10 46.57 -28.38
N LEU A 323 -8.53 47.58 -27.74
CA LEU A 323 -8.68 48.98 -28.12
C LEU A 323 -7.41 49.45 -28.82
N ASP A 324 -7.57 50.07 -30.02
CA ASP A 324 -6.48 50.76 -30.70
C ASP A 324 -6.14 52.09 -29.98
N LYS A 325 -5.10 52.77 -30.41
CA LYS A 325 -4.66 54.07 -29.88
C LYS A 325 -5.72 55.17 -29.91
N THR A 326 -6.73 55.04 -30.77
CA THR A 326 -7.84 55.96 -30.88
C THR A 326 -9.03 55.62 -29.99
N GLY A 327 -8.98 54.50 -29.29
CA GLY A 327 -10.06 53.98 -28.45
C GLY A 327 -11.09 53.16 -29.23
N LYS A 328 -10.84 52.85 -30.50
CA LYS A 328 -11.74 52.04 -31.34
C LYS A 328 -11.55 50.55 -30.99
N SER A 329 -12.66 49.87 -30.84
CA SER A 329 -12.67 48.42 -30.59
C SER A 329 -12.29 47.64 -31.85
N ILE A 330 -11.29 46.77 -31.74
CA ILE A 330 -10.87 45.82 -32.76
C ILE A 330 -11.17 44.41 -32.26
N ARG A 331 -11.90 43.62 -33.03
CA ARG A 331 -12.15 42.22 -32.74
C ARG A 331 -10.94 41.39 -33.10
N VAL A 332 -10.48 40.57 -32.19
CA VAL A 332 -9.32 39.69 -32.34
C VAL A 332 -9.71 38.22 -32.11
N VAL A 333 -8.98 37.32 -32.77
CA VAL A 333 -9.05 35.92 -32.51
C VAL A 333 -7.87 35.57 -31.58
N THR A 334 -8.19 35.08 -30.39
CA THR A 334 -7.19 34.70 -29.41
C THR A 334 -6.81 33.23 -29.56
N GLY A 335 -5.56 32.90 -29.26
CA GLY A 335 -5.02 31.54 -29.19
C GLY A 335 -4.67 31.13 -27.77
N MET A 336 -3.44 30.66 -27.59
CA MET A 336 -2.90 30.23 -26.29
C MET A 336 -2.91 31.38 -25.29
N LYS A 337 -3.14 31.01 -24.00
CA LYS A 337 -3.14 31.96 -22.89
C LYS A 337 -2.20 31.46 -21.81
N ASP A 338 -1.31 32.34 -21.31
CA ASP A 338 -0.59 32.11 -20.08
C ASP A 338 -1.17 32.97 -18.93
N TYR A 339 -0.54 32.97 -17.77
CA TYR A 339 -0.98 33.75 -16.60
C TYR A 339 -1.13 35.26 -16.92
N SER A 340 -0.22 35.81 -17.68
CA SER A 340 -0.10 37.27 -17.92
C SER A 340 -0.39 37.71 -19.35
N ARG A 341 -0.29 36.82 -20.34
CA ARG A 341 -0.32 37.15 -21.77
C ARG A 341 -1.31 36.24 -22.51
N VAL A 342 -1.72 36.74 -23.67
CA VAL A 342 -2.58 36.00 -24.60
C VAL A 342 -2.02 36.12 -26.01
N GLU A 343 -2.05 35.00 -26.74
CA GLU A 343 -1.72 34.96 -28.15
C GLU A 343 -2.84 35.57 -29.00
N ILE A 344 -2.48 36.39 -29.95
CA ILE A 344 -3.39 36.89 -30.98
C ILE A 344 -3.07 36.16 -32.30
N ILE A 345 -4.07 35.42 -32.80
CA ILE A 345 -3.96 34.70 -34.07
C ILE A 345 -4.25 35.61 -35.25
N SER A 346 -5.25 36.50 -35.09
CA SER A 346 -5.63 37.43 -36.14
C SER A 346 -6.39 38.63 -35.56
N GLY A 347 -6.47 39.72 -36.34
CA GLY A 347 -7.17 40.95 -35.99
C GLY A 347 -6.26 42.15 -35.78
N ILE A 348 -5.02 41.93 -35.31
CA ILE A 348 -3.99 42.97 -35.16
C ILE A 348 -2.62 42.45 -35.59
N SER A 349 -1.68 43.38 -35.81
CA SER A 349 -0.29 43.11 -36.17
C SER A 349 0.68 43.61 -35.10
N ALA A 350 1.97 43.25 -35.22
CA ALA A 350 3.02 43.68 -34.29
C ALA A 350 3.24 45.21 -34.26
N ASN A 351 2.78 45.92 -35.31
CA ASN A 351 2.96 47.38 -35.42
C ASN A 351 1.78 48.18 -34.83
N ASP A 352 0.69 47.53 -34.46
CA ASP A 352 -0.48 48.21 -33.92
C ASP A 352 -0.23 48.67 -32.48
N GLU A 353 -0.71 49.87 -32.17
CA GLU A 353 -0.63 50.45 -30.83
C GLU A 353 -1.96 50.23 -30.10
N LEU A 354 -1.91 49.60 -28.97
CA LEU A 354 -3.06 49.26 -28.15
C LEU A 354 -3.07 50.09 -26.87
N ILE A 355 -4.26 50.45 -26.39
CA ILE A 355 -4.46 51.13 -25.11
C ILE A 355 -5.12 50.22 -24.09
N LEU A 356 -4.82 50.47 -22.82
CA LEU A 356 -5.44 49.75 -21.71
C LEU A 356 -6.94 50.11 -21.64
N PRO A 357 -7.85 49.13 -21.68
CA PRO A 357 -9.26 49.35 -21.42
C PRO A 357 -9.49 49.94 -20.03
N LYS A 358 -10.39 50.92 -19.94
CA LYS A 358 -10.76 51.56 -18.66
C LYS A 358 -11.79 50.74 -17.93
#